data_a7f8e9cad8ec518faa26e43d3d1e9774
#
_entry.id   a7f8e9cad8ec518faa26e43d3d1e9774
#
_cell.length_a   1.000
_cell.length_b   1.000
_cell.length_c   1.000
_cell.angle_alpha   90.00
_cell.angle_beta   90.00
_cell.angle_gamma   90.00
#
_symmetry.space_group_name_H-M   'P 1'
#
loop_
_entity.id
_entity.type
_entity.pdbx_description
1 polymer ?
#
loop_
_entity_poly.entity_id
_entity_poly.type
_entity_poly.pdbx_seq_one_letter_code
_entity_poly.pdbx_strand_id
1 'polypeptide(L)'
;MICLLGKTLKEITGIVLKLNGQGEYALAISHRIYKKDTSTLDDIVSIPLSFRKLLENSYCTGGYNPILVSESTDKTRKYLFENSKAYRFESVYMPGTKRNTLCISTQSGCRMGCGFCLTGKIGFKGNLLAQDIVNQYLSIPERKEINRIVIMGMGEPFDNFREVKKAVEILTAEWGAAFGAANITLSSVGLLETLKAFLEDPFCNLAISLNNPFRDERNSIMPIESANPIAEAVNLIKAKPLKKPLRVSFEYVALSGVNTDERHAKAIAELLDGIRCHLNIICWNNHNGSTFKSPTEPELNAFIRCLNGYGVLASIRQSRGQDIGAACGQMVGGNEK
;
A
#
# COMPACT_ATOMS: atom_id res chain seq x y z
N MET A 1 -16.71 21.81 7.27
CA MET A 1 -16.02 22.17 6.01
C MET A 1 -15.67 20.91 5.23
N ILE A 2 -15.75 20.96 3.90
CA ILE A 2 -15.42 19.83 3.01
C ILE A 2 -13.93 19.91 2.65
N CYS A 3 -13.19 18.80 2.83
CA CYS A 3 -11.78 18.76 2.48
C CYS A 3 -11.57 18.66 0.97
N LEU A 4 -10.66 19.44 0.41
CA LEU A 4 -10.23 19.37 -0.99
C LEU A 4 -9.16 18.29 -1.21
N LEU A 5 -8.35 18.00 -0.18
CA LEU A 5 -7.43 16.87 -0.20
C LEU A 5 -8.19 15.56 -0.50
N GLY A 6 -7.63 14.72 -1.33
CA GLY A 6 -8.26 13.47 -1.78
C GLY A 6 -9.30 13.65 -2.89
N LYS A 7 -9.46 14.85 -3.43
CA LYS A 7 -10.32 15.10 -4.61
C LYS A 7 -9.50 15.12 -5.88
N THR A 8 -10.02 14.48 -6.94
CA THR A 8 -9.41 14.52 -8.26
C THR A 8 -9.57 15.91 -8.89
N LEU A 9 -8.78 16.20 -9.93
CA LEU A 9 -8.93 17.46 -10.70
C LEU A 9 -10.36 17.64 -11.19
N LYS A 10 -11.01 16.57 -11.69
CA LYS A 10 -12.41 16.59 -12.14
C LYS A 10 -13.37 17.00 -11.02
N GLU A 11 -13.19 16.47 -9.81
CA GLU A 11 -14.03 16.82 -8.65
C GLU A 11 -13.80 18.28 -8.21
N ILE A 12 -12.52 18.74 -8.21
CA ILE A 12 -12.19 20.14 -7.89
C ILE A 12 -12.77 21.09 -8.96
N THR A 13 -12.69 20.72 -10.25
CA THR A 13 -13.31 21.50 -11.33
C THR A 13 -14.82 21.63 -11.11
N GLY A 14 -15.49 20.53 -10.76
CA GLY A 14 -16.92 20.58 -10.45
C GLY A 14 -17.26 21.52 -9.27
N ILE A 15 -16.40 21.57 -8.24
CA ILE A 15 -16.55 22.51 -7.12
C ILE A 15 -16.38 23.96 -7.58
N VAL A 16 -15.31 24.22 -8.34
CA VAL A 16 -15.01 25.57 -8.84
C VAL A 16 -16.17 26.12 -9.69
N LEU A 17 -16.67 25.31 -10.62
CA LEU A 17 -17.78 25.71 -11.49
C LEU A 17 -19.08 25.96 -10.71
N LYS A 18 -19.39 25.15 -9.69
CA LYS A 18 -20.55 25.38 -8.81
C LYS A 18 -20.48 26.69 -8.03
N LEU A 19 -19.28 27.20 -7.79
CA LEU A 19 -19.03 28.48 -7.13
C LEU A 19 -18.87 29.63 -8.14
N ASN A 20 -19.24 29.43 -9.41
CA ASN A 20 -19.08 30.38 -10.52
C ASN A 20 -17.62 30.82 -10.75
N GLY A 21 -16.65 29.97 -10.41
CA GLY A 21 -15.25 30.19 -10.70
C GLY A 21 -14.85 29.74 -12.12
N GLN A 22 -13.69 30.19 -12.56
CA GLN A 22 -13.11 29.76 -13.84
C GLN A 22 -12.49 28.37 -13.71
N GLY A 23 -12.67 27.50 -14.70
CA GLY A 23 -12.17 26.10 -14.65
C GLY A 23 -10.66 25.99 -14.39
N GLU A 24 -9.87 26.97 -14.82
CA GLU A 24 -8.42 27.04 -14.60
C GLU A 24 -8.03 27.10 -13.11
N TYR A 25 -8.90 27.63 -12.25
CA TYR A 25 -8.65 27.67 -10.79
C TYR A 25 -8.52 26.27 -10.20
N ALA A 26 -9.19 25.27 -10.79
CA ALA A 26 -9.10 23.89 -10.32
C ALA A 26 -7.67 23.32 -10.42
N LEU A 27 -6.95 23.64 -11.51
CA LEU A 27 -5.57 23.23 -11.68
C LEU A 27 -4.65 23.93 -10.67
N ALA A 28 -4.85 25.23 -10.46
CA ALA A 28 -4.09 26.01 -9.47
C ALA A 28 -4.28 25.45 -8.04
N ILE A 29 -5.52 25.14 -7.68
CA ILE A 29 -5.86 24.52 -6.39
C ILE A 29 -5.19 23.15 -6.27
N SER A 30 -5.31 22.29 -7.28
CA SER A 30 -4.72 20.94 -7.27
C SER A 30 -3.20 21.00 -7.12
N HIS A 31 -2.52 21.85 -7.89
CA HIS A 31 -1.07 22.01 -7.80
C HIS A 31 -0.61 22.47 -6.42
N ARG A 32 -1.35 23.38 -5.80
CA ARG A 32 -1.01 23.88 -4.46
C ARG A 32 -1.18 22.77 -3.40
N ILE A 33 -2.28 22.02 -3.44
CA ILE A 33 -2.55 20.96 -2.47
C ILE A 33 -1.56 19.80 -2.63
N TYR A 34 -1.27 19.35 -3.86
CA TYR A 34 -0.53 18.10 -4.09
C TYR A 34 0.96 18.27 -4.36
N LYS A 35 1.42 19.43 -4.87
CA LYS A 35 2.84 19.66 -5.20
C LYS A 35 3.55 20.60 -4.24
N LYS A 36 2.82 21.52 -3.61
CA LYS A 36 3.42 22.54 -2.72
C LYS A 36 2.90 22.34 -1.30
N ASP A 37 3.72 22.70 -0.32
CA ASP A 37 3.37 22.65 1.10
C ASP A 37 2.39 23.79 1.43
N THR A 38 1.09 23.57 1.14
CA THR A 38 0.05 24.59 1.32
C THR A 38 -0.86 24.17 2.46
N SER A 39 -0.82 24.93 3.54
CA SER A 39 -1.66 24.70 4.72
C SER A 39 -3.03 25.39 4.61
N THR A 40 -3.13 26.48 3.85
CA THR A 40 -4.33 27.32 3.73
C THR A 40 -4.72 27.58 2.28
N LEU A 41 -5.98 27.88 2.04
CA LEU A 41 -6.46 28.29 0.71
C LEU A 41 -5.97 29.69 0.33
N ASP A 42 -5.66 30.55 1.32
CA ASP A 42 -5.10 31.89 1.10
C ASP A 42 -3.73 31.86 0.42
N ASP A 43 -2.96 30.78 0.59
CA ASP A 43 -1.66 30.62 -0.10
C ASP A 43 -1.79 30.44 -1.62
N ILE A 44 -3.01 30.26 -2.17
CA ILE A 44 -3.23 30.05 -3.60
C ILE A 44 -3.34 31.40 -4.33
N VAL A 45 -2.27 32.18 -4.32
CA VAL A 45 -2.24 33.55 -4.85
C VAL A 45 -2.54 33.66 -6.36
N SER A 46 -2.50 32.55 -7.09
CA SER A 46 -2.85 32.49 -8.52
C SER A 46 -4.34 32.55 -8.81
N ILE A 47 -5.20 32.54 -7.79
CA ILE A 47 -6.66 32.74 -7.95
C ILE A 47 -7.11 33.99 -7.19
N PRO A 48 -8.14 34.72 -7.66
CA PRO A 48 -8.57 35.97 -7.04
C PRO A 48 -8.94 35.81 -5.56
N LEU A 49 -8.62 36.82 -4.74
CA LEU A 49 -8.87 36.80 -3.30
C LEU A 49 -10.38 36.61 -3.00
N SER A 50 -11.25 37.23 -3.79
CA SER A 50 -12.71 37.08 -3.65
C SER A 50 -13.15 35.62 -3.80
N PHE A 51 -12.56 34.90 -4.74
CA PHE A 51 -12.87 33.47 -4.94
C PHE A 51 -12.28 32.60 -3.83
N ARG A 52 -11.05 32.90 -3.36
CA ARG A 52 -10.46 32.18 -2.20
C ARG A 52 -11.36 32.28 -0.97
N LYS A 53 -11.81 33.48 -0.60
CA LYS A 53 -12.74 33.71 0.51
C LYS A 53 -14.08 32.97 0.31
N LEU A 54 -14.61 32.94 -0.92
CA LEU A 54 -15.81 32.17 -1.24
C LEU A 54 -15.59 30.67 -1.03
N LEU A 55 -14.44 30.15 -1.45
CA LEU A 55 -14.07 28.75 -1.29
C LEU A 55 -13.94 28.38 0.21
N GLU A 56 -13.30 29.24 1.01
CA GLU A 56 -13.09 29.03 2.46
C GLU A 56 -14.37 28.95 3.27
N ASN A 57 -15.47 29.51 2.81
CA ASN A 57 -16.77 29.41 3.50
C ASN A 57 -17.25 27.95 3.64
N SER A 58 -16.85 27.06 2.73
CA SER A 58 -17.35 25.68 2.69
C SER A 58 -16.26 24.62 2.60
N TYR A 59 -15.05 25.00 2.22
CA TYR A 59 -13.93 24.07 1.93
C TYR A 59 -12.69 24.42 2.73
N CYS A 60 -11.84 23.40 2.92
CA CYS A 60 -10.49 23.53 3.49
C CYS A 60 -9.51 22.67 2.69
N THR A 61 -8.21 22.89 2.87
CA THR A 61 -7.18 22.05 2.24
C THR A 61 -7.28 20.61 2.67
N GLY A 62 -7.45 20.34 3.98
CA GLY A 62 -7.78 19.03 4.55
C GLY A 62 -6.59 18.19 4.97
N GLY A 63 -5.35 18.70 4.88
CA GLY A 63 -4.16 18.00 5.38
C GLY A 63 -4.10 17.98 6.92
N TYR A 64 -3.49 16.93 7.48
CA TYR A 64 -3.25 16.78 8.92
C TYR A 64 -1.95 16.03 9.20
N ASN A 65 -1.33 16.36 10.33
CA ASN A 65 -0.05 15.80 10.73
C ASN A 65 -0.21 14.43 11.42
N PRO A 66 0.85 13.59 11.42
CA PRO A 66 0.88 12.41 12.27
C PRO A 66 0.82 12.81 13.74
N ILE A 67 0.15 12.00 14.56
CA ILE A 67 0.03 12.22 16.02
C ILE A 67 1.22 11.66 16.80
N LEU A 68 1.98 10.74 16.20
CA LEU A 68 3.19 10.15 16.80
C LEU A 68 4.17 9.77 15.70
N VAL A 69 5.46 9.94 15.98
CA VAL A 69 6.56 9.51 15.12
C VAL A 69 7.52 8.67 15.95
N SER A 70 7.88 7.49 15.45
CA SER A 70 8.90 6.60 16.04
C SER A 70 10.03 6.41 15.03
N GLU A 71 11.29 6.50 15.49
CA GLU A 71 12.47 6.28 14.65
C GLU A 71 13.24 5.04 15.11
N SER A 72 13.52 4.14 14.17
CA SER A 72 14.31 2.92 14.34
C SER A 72 15.81 3.22 14.29
N THR A 73 16.61 2.31 14.84
CA THR A 73 18.07 2.31 14.73
C THR A 73 18.57 2.30 13.28
N ASP A 74 17.80 1.70 12.36
CA ASP A 74 18.09 1.65 10.92
C ASP A 74 17.59 2.88 10.14
N LYS A 75 17.15 3.94 10.86
CA LYS A 75 16.60 5.19 10.32
C LYS A 75 15.23 5.07 9.67
N THR A 76 14.58 3.92 9.78
CA THR A 76 13.16 3.78 9.41
C THR A 76 12.32 4.62 10.37
N ARG A 77 11.32 5.34 9.83
CA ARG A 77 10.38 6.14 10.61
C ARG A 77 8.97 5.62 10.44
N LYS A 78 8.30 5.38 11.55
CA LYS A 78 6.88 5.01 11.61
C LYS A 78 6.07 6.23 12.05
N TYR A 79 5.06 6.56 11.27
CA TYR A 79 4.14 7.65 11.49
C TYR A 79 2.77 7.10 11.84
N LEU A 80 2.24 7.49 12.99
CA LEU A 80 0.87 7.17 13.40
C LEU A 80 -0.05 8.36 13.08
N PHE A 81 -1.12 8.08 12.38
CA PHE A 81 -2.16 9.04 12.04
C PHE A 81 -3.47 8.72 12.74
N GLU A 82 -4.25 9.76 12.98
CA GLU A 82 -5.65 9.64 13.40
C GLU A 82 -6.48 10.62 12.55
N ASN A 83 -7.50 10.10 11.86
CA ASN A 83 -8.38 10.93 11.05
C ASN A 83 -9.58 11.44 11.82
N SER A 84 -10.44 12.26 11.19
CA SER A 84 -11.63 12.86 11.81
C SER A 84 -12.68 11.84 12.29
N LYS A 85 -12.58 10.57 11.91
CA LYS A 85 -13.41 9.46 12.40
C LYS A 85 -12.77 8.69 13.54
N ALA A 86 -11.66 9.19 14.10
CA ALA A 86 -10.82 8.52 15.08
C ALA A 86 -10.27 7.16 14.60
N TYR A 87 -10.14 6.98 13.29
CA TYR A 87 -9.44 5.82 12.73
C TYR A 87 -7.94 6.05 12.83
N ARG A 88 -7.25 5.12 13.47
CA ARG A 88 -5.78 5.10 13.60
C ARG A 88 -5.18 4.19 12.57
N PHE A 89 -4.12 4.65 11.91
CA PHE A 89 -3.38 3.91 10.91
C PHE A 89 -1.94 4.40 10.83
N GLU A 90 -1.07 3.58 10.31
CA GLU A 90 0.37 3.84 10.30
C GLU A 90 0.91 3.89 8.86
N SER A 91 1.93 4.70 8.65
CA SER A 91 2.79 4.63 7.48
C SER A 91 4.25 4.51 7.89
N VAL A 92 5.09 3.98 7.00
CA VAL A 92 6.51 3.74 7.29
C VAL A 92 7.38 4.30 6.18
N TYR A 93 8.24 5.25 6.53
CA TYR A 93 9.33 5.71 5.67
C TYR A 93 10.56 4.86 5.89
N MET A 94 11.11 4.32 4.81
CA MET A 94 12.31 3.47 4.78
C MET A 94 13.37 4.13 3.91
N PRO A 95 14.40 4.77 4.51
CA PRO A 95 15.50 5.33 3.76
C PRO A 95 16.36 4.24 3.10
N GLY A 96 16.94 4.52 1.97
CA GLY A 96 17.86 3.63 1.27
C GLY A 96 18.82 4.38 0.37
N THR A 97 19.92 3.75 -0.02
CA THR A 97 20.96 4.39 -0.86
C THR A 97 20.47 4.80 -2.25
N LYS A 98 19.52 4.04 -2.81
CA LYS A 98 18.96 4.29 -4.16
C LYS A 98 17.44 4.43 -4.14
N ARG A 99 16.76 3.97 -3.08
CA ARG A 99 15.31 3.89 -3.01
C ARG A 99 14.83 4.30 -1.63
N ASN A 100 14.28 5.48 -1.56
CA ASN A 100 13.54 5.93 -0.38
C ASN A 100 12.08 5.51 -0.57
N THR A 101 11.62 4.59 0.26
CA THR A 101 10.32 3.94 0.11
C THR A 101 9.36 4.41 1.20
N LEU A 102 8.15 4.78 0.83
CA LEU A 102 7.05 4.99 1.76
C LEU A 102 6.07 3.82 1.66
N CYS A 103 5.82 3.15 2.77
CA CYS A 103 4.75 2.16 2.93
C CYS A 103 3.51 2.85 3.49
N ILE A 104 2.38 2.77 2.78
CA ILE A 104 1.13 3.43 3.16
C ILE A 104 0.02 2.43 3.41
N SER A 105 -0.90 2.81 4.30
CA SER A 105 -2.08 2.04 4.71
C SER A 105 -3.32 2.47 3.92
N THR A 106 -4.28 1.54 3.80
CA THR A 106 -5.55 1.75 3.10
C THR A 106 -6.78 1.56 3.98
N GLN A 107 -6.58 0.98 5.17
CA GLN A 107 -7.64 0.73 6.15
C GLN A 107 -7.08 0.94 7.56
N SER A 108 -7.96 1.20 8.51
CA SER A 108 -7.69 1.04 9.94
C SER A 108 -8.04 -0.39 10.32
N GLY A 109 -7.02 -1.24 10.58
CA GLY A 109 -7.18 -2.68 10.70
C GLY A 109 -7.36 -3.38 9.35
N CYS A 110 -7.70 -4.69 9.39
CA CYS A 110 -7.90 -5.51 8.19
C CYS A 110 -8.86 -6.66 8.48
N ARG A 111 -9.76 -6.99 7.53
CA ARG A 111 -10.72 -8.09 7.70
C ARG A 111 -10.26 -9.43 7.10
N MET A 112 -9.08 -9.47 6.47
CA MET A 112 -8.61 -10.69 5.79
C MET A 112 -8.20 -11.82 6.76
N GLY A 113 -7.92 -11.51 8.02
CA GLY A 113 -7.70 -12.50 9.06
C GLY A 113 -6.41 -13.33 8.92
N CYS A 114 -5.40 -12.87 8.18
CA CYS A 114 -4.13 -13.58 8.03
C CYS A 114 -3.49 -13.84 9.38
N GLY A 115 -3.25 -15.12 9.74
CA GLY A 115 -2.78 -15.55 11.06
C GLY A 115 -1.40 -15.04 11.46
N PHE A 116 -0.57 -14.71 10.48
CA PHE A 116 0.79 -14.18 10.66
C PHE A 116 0.87 -12.64 10.73
N CYS A 117 -0.26 -11.92 10.61
CA CYS A 117 -0.31 -10.46 10.51
C CYS A 117 -1.07 -9.84 11.69
N LEU A 118 -0.42 -8.94 12.45
CA LEU A 118 -1.05 -8.23 13.57
C LEU A 118 -2.22 -7.36 13.12
N THR A 119 -2.11 -6.68 11.98
CA THR A 119 -3.22 -5.87 11.43
C THR A 119 -4.48 -6.71 11.22
N GLY A 120 -4.33 -7.97 10.80
CA GLY A 120 -5.46 -8.91 10.69
C GLY A 120 -6.05 -9.30 12.04
N LYS A 121 -5.22 -9.40 13.10
CA LYS A 121 -5.64 -9.77 14.45
C LYS A 121 -6.40 -8.66 15.18
N ILE A 122 -6.04 -7.39 14.96
CA ILE A 122 -6.75 -6.25 15.58
C ILE A 122 -8.13 -6.00 14.97
N GLY A 123 -8.46 -6.69 13.88
CA GLY A 123 -9.73 -6.58 13.19
C GLY A 123 -9.87 -5.30 12.35
N PHE A 124 -10.98 -5.22 11.62
CA PHE A 124 -11.29 -4.11 10.72
C PHE A 124 -12.09 -3.02 11.47
N LYS A 125 -11.64 -1.77 11.38
CA LYS A 125 -12.32 -0.60 11.95
C LYS A 125 -12.95 0.28 10.88
N GLY A 126 -12.30 0.39 9.70
CA GLY A 126 -12.87 1.16 8.60
C GLY A 126 -11.93 1.38 7.43
N ASN A 127 -12.51 1.71 6.28
CA ASN A 127 -11.79 2.11 5.08
C ASN A 127 -11.27 3.54 5.22
N LEU A 128 -10.03 3.77 4.80
CA LEU A 128 -9.46 5.10 4.64
C LEU A 128 -9.99 5.73 3.35
N LEU A 129 -10.30 7.01 3.39
CA LEU A 129 -10.64 7.78 2.20
C LEU A 129 -9.36 8.09 1.38
N ALA A 130 -9.52 8.44 0.11
CA ALA A 130 -8.40 8.86 -0.72
C ALA A 130 -7.60 10.01 -0.10
N GLN A 131 -8.26 10.93 0.64
CA GLN A 131 -7.59 11.97 1.40
C GLN A 131 -6.64 11.41 2.47
N ASP A 132 -7.06 10.39 3.23
CA ASP A 132 -6.25 9.79 4.28
C ASP A 132 -5.05 9.05 3.69
N ILE A 133 -5.27 8.35 2.56
CA ILE A 133 -4.22 7.60 1.86
C ILE A 133 -3.15 8.56 1.29
N VAL A 134 -3.56 9.63 0.62
CA VAL A 134 -2.65 10.63 0.04
C VAL A 134 -1.97 11.47 1.13
N ASN A 135 -2.66 11.75 2.24
CA ASN A 135 -2.11 12.51 3.35
C ASN A 135 -0.86 11.86 3.96
N GLN A 136 -0.78 10.53 3.99
CA GLN A 136 0.40 9.81 4.49
C GLN A 136 1.69 10.18 3.73
N TYR A 137 1.57 10.53 2.45
CA TYR A 137 2.69 11.01 1.65
C TYR A 137 2.92 12.52 1.84
N LEU A 138 1.87 13.33 1.87
CA LEU A 138 2.00 14.79 1.84
C LEU A 138 2.46 15.39 3.16
N SER A 139 2.15 14.76 4.30
CA SER A 139 2.35 15.31 5.64
C SER A 139 3.67 14.93 6.31
N ILE A 140 4.49 14.11 5.67
CA ILE A 140 5.78 13.69 6.26
C ILE A 140 6.95 14.53 5.71
N PRO A 141 7.97 14.81 6.55
CA PRO A 141 9.09 15.68 6.17
C PRO A 141 9.88 15.17 4.96
N GLU A 142 10.03 13.84 4.83
CA GLU A 142 10.82 13.19 3.78
C GLU A 142 10.13 13.10 2.43
N ARG A 143 8.93 13.67 2.28
CA ARG A 143 8.11 13.47 1.07
C ARG A 143 8.87 13.76 -0.24
N LYS A 144 9.80 14.76 -0.23
CA LYS A 144 10.60 15.14 -1.40
C LYS A 144 11.70 14.12 -1.74
N GLU A 145 12.08 13.29 -0.78
CA GLU A 145 13.09 12.24 -0.94
C GLU A 145 12.49 10.93 -1.44
N ILE A 146 11.17 10.73 -1.22
CA ILE A 146 10.47 9.50 -1.57
C ILE A 146 10.46 9.33 -3.08
N ASN A 147 10.95 8.20 -3.55
CA ASN A 147 10.94 7.82 -4.95
C ASN A 147 10.23 6.48 -5.22
N ARG A 148 9.73 5.82 -4.17
CA ARG A 148 8.91 4.59 -4.21
C ARG A 148 7.78 4.67 -3.21
N ILE A 149 6.60 4.21 -3.61
CA ILE A 149 5.45 4.02 -2.72
C ILE A 149 5.03 2.56 -2.80
N VAL A 150 4.84 1.91 -1.65
CA VAL A 150 4.26 0.58 -1.56
C VAL A 150 2.97 0.65 -0.75
N ILE A 151 1.89 0.15 -1.31
CA ILE A 151 0.59 0.07 -0.64
C ILE A 151 0.53 -1.33 0.00
N MET A 152 1.28 -1.47 1.11
CA MET A 152 1.54 -2.72 1.85
C MET A 152 1.44 -2.50 3.36
N GLY A 153 0.87 -1.38 3.79
CA GLY A 153 0.62 -1.06 5.19
C GLY A 153 -0.61 -1.79 5.73
N MET A 154 -1.35 -1.12 6.61
CA MET A 154 -2.57 -1.68 7.19
C MET A 154 -3.70 -1.75 6.16
N GLY A 155 -4.40 -2.90 6.13
CA GLY A 155 -5.57 -3.13 5.29
C GLY A 155 -5.30 -3.92 4.01
N GLU A 156 -6.39 -4.30 3.33
CA GLU A 156 -6.40 -4.91 2.01
C GLU A 156 -6.80 -3.87 0.96
N PRO A 157 -5.90 -3.47 0.06
CA PRO A 157 -6.21 -2.43 -0.92
C PRO A 157 -7.38 -2.77 -1.86
N PHE A 158 -7.54 -4.04 -2.21
CA PHE A 158 -8.64 -4.46 -3.07
C PHE A 158 -10.01 -4.45 -2.37
N ASP A 159 -10.05 -4.52 -1.04
CA ASP A 159 -11.26 -4.33 -0.25
C ASP A 159 -11.65 -2.83 -0.11
N ASN A 160 -10.72 -1.92 -0.44
CA ASN A 160 -10.94 -0.47 -0.50
C ASN A 160 -10.62 0.11 -1.90
N PHE A 161 -10.87 -0.65 -2.94
CA PHE A 161 -10.36 -0.42 -4.30
C PHE A 161 -10.67 0.97 -4.86
N ARG A 162 -11.90 1.46 -4.65
CA ARG A 162 -12.33 2.77 -5.16
C ARG A 162 -11.47 3.91 -4.63
N GLU A 163 -11.26 3.95 -3.32
CA GLU A 163 -10.48 5.01 -2.67
C GLU A 163 -8.98 4.87 -2.98
N VAL A 164 -8.49 3.63 -3.06
CA VAL A 164 -7.11 3.32 -3.44
C VAL A 164 -6.84 3.73 -4.89
N LYS A 165 -7.71 3.37 -5.85
CA LYS A 165 -7.57 3.78 -7.26
C LYS A 165 -7.54 5.31 -7.37
N LYS A 166 -8.44 5.99 -6.68
CA LYS A 166 -8.49 7.45 -6.63
C LYS A 166 -7.23 8.06 -6.01
N ALA A 167 -6.72 7.49 -4.93
CA ALA A 167 -5.47 7.95 -4.30
C ALA A 167 -4.28 7.78 -5.25
N VAL A 168 -4.18 6.64 -5.95
CA VAL A 168 -3.11 6.41 -6.93
C VAL A 168 -3.25 7.34 -8.14
N GLU A 169 -4.46 7.63 -8.61
CA GLU A 169 -4.70 8.66 -9.64
C GLU A 169 -4.10 10.01 -9.22
N ILE A 170 -4.39 10.46 -7.99
CA ILE A 170 -3.85 11.72 -7.45
C ILE A 170 -2.31 11.66 -7.33
N LEU A 171 -1.77 10.54 -6.87
CA LEU A 171 -0.32 10.38 -6.73
C LEU A 171 0.41 10.36 -8.08
N THR A 172 -0.21 9.84 -9.14
CA THR A 172 0.45 9.66 -10.44
C THR A 172 0.19 10.79 -11.45
N ALA A 173 -0.93 11.48 -11.33
CA ALA A 173 -1.31 12.53 -12.26
C ALA A 173 -0.35 13.73 -12.25
N GLU A 174 -0.13 14.36 -13.38
CA GLU A 174 0.69 15.58 -13.50
C GLU A 174 0.17 16.75 -12.66
N TRP A 175 -1.15 16.85 -12.52
CA TRP A 175 -1.79 17.83 -11.63
C TRP A 175 -1.71 17.46 -10.14
N GLY A 176 -1.38 16.22 -9.82
CA GLY A 176 -1.20 15.68 -8.48
C GLY A 176 0.26 15.63 -8.05
N ALA A 177 0.70 14.55 -7.41
CA ALA A 177 2.07 14.39 -6.92
C ALA A 177 3.09 14.00 -8.03
N ALA A 178 2.62 13.63 -9.20
CA ALA A 178 3.40 13.27 -10.40
C ALA A 178 4.39 12.10 -10.20
N PHE A 179 4.04 11.13 -9.38
CA PHE A 179 4.79 9.87 -9.30
C PHE A 179 4.63 9.05 -10.58
N GLY A 180 5.70 8.45 -11.06
CA GLY A 180 5.56 7.45 -12.12
C GLY A 180 4.80 6.21 -11.62
N ALA A 181 3.80 5.72 -12.37
CA ALA A 181 3.00 4.55 -12.00
C ALA A 181 3.85 3.30 -11.68
N ALA A 182 4.98 3.10 -12.40
CA ALA A 182 5.95 2.04 -12.14
C ALA A 182 6.76 2.21 -10.84
N ASN A 183 6.59 3.32 -10.14
CA ASN A 183 7.18 3.58 -8.83
C ASN A 183 6.20 3.32 -7.67
N ILE A 184 4.97 2.96 -7.97
CA ILE A 184 3.95 2.56 -7.00
C ILE A 184 3.68 1.07 -7.15
N THR A 185 3.65 0.34 -6.03
CA THR A 185 3.28 -1.09 -5.99
C THR A 185 2.13 -1.29 -5.02
N LEU A 186 1.04 -1.84 -5.52
CA LEU A 186 -0.11 -2.24 -4.73
C LEU A 186 0.00 -3.73 -4.42
N SER A 187 -0.15 -4.11 -3.14
CA SER A 187 -0.18 -5.51 -2.72
C SER A 187 -1.59 -5.94 -2.35
N SER A 188 -1.98 -7.15 -2.76
CA SER A 188 -3.28 -7.73 -2.45
C SER A 188 -3.17 -9.21 -2.13
N VAL A 189 -4.11 -9.71 -1.31
CA VAL A 189 -4.30 -11.15 -1.08
C VAL A 189 -4.91 -11.87 -2.29
N GLY A 190 -5.35 -11.11 -3.32
CA GLY A 190 -5.90 -11.65 -4.56
C GLY A 190 -7.43 -11.77 -4.58
N LEU A 191 -8.16 -10.74 -4.08
CA LEU A 191 -9.63 -10.70 -4.21
C LEU A 191 -10.01 -10.73 -5.68
N LEU A 192 -10.62 -11.84 -6.16
CA LEU A 192 -10.75 -12.16 -7.58
C LEU A 192 -11.54 -11.13 -8.38
N GLU A 193 -12.68 -10.67 -7.85
CA GLU A 193 -13.51 -9.66 -8.56
C GLU A 193 -12.76 -8.34 -8.74
N THR A 194 -12.09 -7.89 -7.70
CA THR A 194 -11.30 -6.65 -7.76
C THR A 194 -10.03 -6.83 -8.60
N LEU A 195 -9.42 -8.02 -8.56
CA LEU A 195 -8.27 -8.34 -9.41
C LEU A 195 -8.65 -8.27 -10.89
N LYS A 196 -9.81 -8.83 -11.28
CA LYS A 196 -10.33 -8.70 -12.65
C LYS A 196 -10.44 -7.23 -13.05
N ALA A 197 -11.10 -6.41 -12.21
CA ALA A 197 -11.26 -4.98 -12.47
C ALA A 197 -9.92 -4.24 -12.55
N PHE A 198 -8.93 -4.59 -11.72
CA PHE A 198 -7.58 -4.02 -11.78
C PHE A 198 -6.87 -4.41 -13.08
N LEU A 199 -6.95 -5.67 -13.51
CA LEU A 199 -6.30 -6.15 -14.73
C LEU A 199 -6.92 -5.57 -16.01
N GLU A 200 -8.19 -5.11 -15.97
CA GLU A 200 -8.80 -4.36 -17.09
C GLU A 200 -8.15 -2.99 -17.29
N ASP A 201 -7.84 -2.27 -16.21
CA ASP A 201 -7.28 -0.93 -16.23
C ASP A 201 -6.18 -0.79 -15.16
N PRO A 202 -4.99 -1.39 -15.38
CA PRO A 202 -3.92 -1.41 -14.40
C PRO A 202 -3.25 -0.03 -14.30
N PHE A 203 -3.20 0.51 -13.09
CA PHE A 203 -2.73 1.88 -12.81
C PHE A 203 -1.43 1.95 -12.00
N CYS A 204 -0.87 0.82 -11.57
CA CYS A 204 0.42 0.70 -10.89
C CYS A 204 0.94 -0.75 -10.95
N ASN A 205 2.12 -1.04 -10.36
CA ASN A 205 2.58 -2.43 -10.22
C ASN A 205 1.68 -3.20 -9.25
N LEU A 206 1.58 -4.50 -9.48
CA LEU A 206 0.82 -5.44 -8.66
C LEU A 206 1.76 -6.38 -7.92
N ALA A 207 1.52 -6.58 -6.63
CA ALA A 207 2.11 -7.62 -5.82
C ALA A 207 1.00 -8.51 -5.26
N ILE A 208 1.10 -9.83 -5.42
CA ILE A 208 0.12 -10.79 -4.87
C ILE A 208 0.74 -11.54 -3.71
N SER A 209 0.04 -11.55 -2.58
CA SER A 209 0.39 -12.32 -1.38
C SER A 209 0.13 -13.81 -1.62
N LEU A 210 1.14 -14.54 -2.11
CA LEU A 210 1.05 -15.97 -2.39
C LEU A 210 1.06 -16.78 -1.10
N ASN A 211 2.10 -16.65 -0.30
CA ASN A 211 2.35 -17.21 1.04
C ASN A 211 2.25 -18.75 1.18
N ASN A 212 1.52 -19.44 0.35
CA ASN A 212 1.52 -20.90 0.22
C ASN A 212 0.88 -21.31 -1.12
N PRO A 213 1.45 -22.27 -1.88
CA PRO A 213 0.88 -22.73 -3.15
C PRO A 213 -0.24 -23.76 -2.97
N PHE A 214 -0.35 -24.42 -1.80
CA PHE A 214 -1.34 -25.44 -1.49
C PHE A 214 -2.58 -24.83 -0.84
N ARG A 215 -3.75 -25.11 -1.38
CA ARG A 215 -5.03 -24.51 -0.97
C ARG A 215 -5.31 -24.67 0.52
N ASP A 216 -5.24 -25.90 1.04
CA ASP A 216 -5.61 -26.17 2.44
C ASP A 216 -4.61 -25.54 3.42
N GLU A 217 -3.34 -25.60 3.10
CA GLU A 217 -2.29 -24.95 3.89
C GLU A 217 -2.38 -23.41 3.83
N ARG A 218 -2.65 -22.85 2.64
CA ARG A 218 -2.88 -21.41 2.52
C ARG A 218 -4.11 -20.99 3.29
N ASN A 219 -5.19 -21.77 3.24
CA ASN A 219 -6.41 -21.48 3.98
C ASN A 219 -6.17 -21.46 5.50
N SER A 220 -5.29 -22.31 6.01
CA SER A 220 -4.95 -22.34 7.45
C SER A 220 -4.25 -21.09 7.95
N ILE A 221 -3.50 -20.37 7.08
CA ILE A 221 -2.77 -19.15 7.41
C ILE A 221 -3.44 -17.90 6.85
N MET A 222 -4.28 -18.03 5.81
CA MET A 222 -5.00 -16.96 5.12
C MET A 222 -6.43 -17.42 4.80
N PRO A 223 -7.41 -17.22 5.69
CA PRO A 223 -8.77 -17.72 5.52
C PRO A 223 -9.47 -17.24 4.25
N ILE A 224 -9.00 -16.16 3.66
CA ILE A 224 -9.52 -15.62 2.39
C ILE A 224 -9.40 -16.61 1.22
N GLU A 225 -8.51 -17.61 1.31
CA GLU A 225 -8.31 -18.65 0.29
C GLU A 225 -9.58 -19.40 -0.05
N SER A 226 -10.45 -19.64 0.94
CA SER A 226 -11.72 -20.36 0.74
C SER A 226 -12.61 -19.69 -0.32
N ALA A 227 -12.65 -18.35 -0.33
CA ALA A 227 -13.49 -17.56 -1.24
C ALA A 227 -12.69 -17.02 -2.46
N ASN A 228 -11.37 -16.89 -2.35
CA ASN A 228 -10.49 -16.34 -3.38
C ASN A 228 -9.24 -17.22 -3.54
N PRO A 229 -9.36 -18.36 -4.23
CA PRO A 229 -8.24 -19.30 -4.42
C PRO A 229 -7.07 -18.64 -5.15
N ILE A 230 -5.85 -18.83 -4.64
CA ILE A 230 -4.65 -18.24 -5.23
C ILE A 230 -4.41 -18.75 -6.67
N ALA A 231 -4.74 -20.00 -6.94
CA ALA A 231 -4.61 -20.56 -8.28
C ALA A 231 -5.47 -19.82 -9.31
N GLU A 232 -6.69 -19.39 -8.93
CA GLU A 232 -7.56 -18.59 -9.80
C GLU A 232 -7.00 -17.18 -10.01
N ALA A 233 -6.47 -16.55 -8.95
CA ALA A 233 -5.79 -15.25 -9.09
C ALA A 233 -4.60 -15.33 -10.06
N VAL A 234 -3.79 -16.38 -9.95
CA VAL A 234 -2.67 -16.63 -10.87
C VAL A 234 -3.15 -16.86 -12.31
N ASN A 235 -4.23 -17.62 -12.51
CA ASN A 235 -4.82 -17.84 -13.83
C ASN A 235 -5.33 -16.54 -14.47
N LEU A 236 -5.97 -15.66 -13.70
CA LEU A 236 -6.37 -14.33 -14.18
C LEU A 236 -5.16 -13.49 -14.65
N ILE A 237 -4.07 -13.54 -13.90
CA ILE A 237 -2.82 -12.82 -14.26
C ILE A 237 -2.19 -13.42 -15.52
N LYS A 238 -2.19 -14.75 -15.66
CA LYS A 238 -1.72 -15.45 -16.88
C LYS A 238 -2.54 -15.04 -18.09
N ALA A 239 -3.87 -15.01 -17.96
CA ALA A 239 -4.77 -14.63 -19.04
C ALA A 239 -4.63 -13.16 -19.45
N LYS A 240 -4.25 -12.28 -18.51
CA LYS A 240 -4.13 -10.85 -18.78
C LYS A 240 -2.87 -10.25 -18.13
N PRO A 241 -1.69 -10.49 -18.71
CA PRO A 241 -0.42 -10.03 -18.16
C PRO A 241 -0.30 -8.50 -18.23
N LEU A 242 0.30 -7.90 -17.20
CA LEU A 242 0.59 -6.47 -17.18
C LEU A 242 1.60 -6.10 -18.27
N LYS A 243 1.32 -4.99 -18.98
CA LYS A 243 2.22 -4.45 -20.00
C LYS A 243 3.29 -3.56 -19.36
N LYS A 244 4.50 -3.55 -19.93
CA LYS A 244 5.55 -2.61 -19.52
C LYS A 244 5.04 -1.16 -19.59
N PRO A 245 5.45 -0.28 -18.66
CA PRO A 245 6.49 -0.47 -17.64
C PRO A 245 5.99 -1.16 -16.36
N LEU A 246 4.71 -1.54 -16.24
CA LEU A 246 4.15 -2.17 -15.06
C LEU A 246 4.58 -3.65 -14.95
N ARG A 247 4.62 -4.15 -13.72
CA ARG A 247 5.09 -5.50 -13.37
C ARG A 247 4.18 -6.16 -12.35
N VAL A 248 4.22 -7.49 -12.38
CA VAL A 248 3.67 -8.35 -11.32
C VAL A 248 4.84 -8.88 -10.49
N SER A 249 4.66 -8.93 -9.18
CA SER A 249 5.48 -9.68 -8.22
C SER A 249 4.59 -10.52 -7.31
N PHE A 250 5.20 -11.48 -6.65
CA PHE A 250 4.53 -12.26 -5.59
C PHE A 250 5.29 -12.06 -4.29
N GLU A 251 4.53 -11.93 -3.19
CA GLU A 251 5.06 -11.79 -1.84
C GLU A 251 4.85 -13.11 -1.10
N TYR A 252 5.89 -13.57 -0.42
CA TYR A 252 5.87 -14.85 0.29
C TYR A 252 6.46 -14.69 1.69
N VAL A 253 5.61 -14.70 2.69
CA VAL A 253 6.02 -14.70 4.10
C VAL A 253 6.51 -16.11 4.44
N ALA A 254 7.81 -16.25 4.66
CA ALA A 254 8.43 -17.52 5.00
C ALA A 254 8.21 -17.83 6.48
N LEU A 255 7.61 -18.98 6.76
CA LEU A 255 7.24 -19.50 8.08
C LEU A 255 7.97 -20.85 8.28
N SER A 256 8.87 -20.93 9.28
CA SER A 256 9.65 -22.14 9.55
C SER A 256 8.74 -23.34 9.86
N GLY A 257 9.01 -24.47 9.20
CA GLY A 257 8.24 -25.70 9.34
C GLY A 257 6.82 -25.67 8.77
N VAL A 258 6.46 -24.61 8.04
CA VAL A 258 5.10 -24.44 7.46
C VAL A 258 5.13 -24.38 5.94
N ASN A 259 6.00 -23.54 5.34
CA ASN A 259 5.93 -23.27 3.91
C ASN A 259 7.32 -23.08 3.23
N THR A 260 8.39 -23.61 3.81
CA THR A 260 9.78 -23.36 3.34
C THR A 260 10.53 -24.62 2.92
N ASP A 261 9.83 -25.72 2.66
CA ASP A 261 10.45 -26.96 2.16
C ASP A 261 10.50 -27.01 0.61
N GLU A 262 11.19 -28.02 0.09
CA GLU A 262 11.37 -28.24 -1.36
C GLU A 262 10.04 -28.49 -2.08
N ARG A 263 9.07 -29.15 -1.45
CA ARG A 263 7.72 -29.39 -2.00
C ARG A 263 7.03 -28.07 -2.31
N HIS A 264 7.15 -27.08 -1.44
CA HIS A 264 6.60 -25.72 -1.65
C HIS A 264 7.33 -25.04 -2.81
N ALA A 265 8.67 -25.12 -2.87
CA ALA A 265 9.43 -24.48 -3.95
C ALA A 265 9.04 -25.05 -5.34
N LYS A 266 8.87 -26.36 -5.46
CA LYS A 266 8.41 -27.01 -6.67
C LYS A 266 7.00 -26.58 -7.06
N ALA A 267 6.06 -26.61 -6.12
CA ALA A 267 4.66 -26.20 -6.37
C ALA A 267 4.54 -24.72 -6.73
N ILE A 268 5.37 -23.83 -6.15
CA ILE A 268 5.46 -22.42 -6.55
C ILE A 268 5.92 -22.30 -7.99
N ALA A 269 6.94 -23.05 -8.40
CA ALA A 269 7.45 -23.02 -9.76
C ALA A 269 6.38 -23.45 -10.77
N GLU A 270 5.66 -24.54 -10.49
CA GLU A 270 4.56 -25.03 -11.31
C GLU A 270 3.41 -24.01 -11.38
N LEU A 271 3.04 -23.40 -10.24
CA LEU A 271 1.97 -22.41 -10.15
C LEU A 271 2.30 -21.14 -10.96
N LEU A 272 3.55 -20.65 -10.87
CA LEU A 272 3.98 -19.39 -11.49
C LEU A 272 4.52 -19.58 -12.92
N ASP A 273 4.57 -20.81 -13.44
CA ASP A 273 5.06 -21.08 -14.80
C ASP A 273 4.31 -20.22 -15.84
N GLY A 274 5.07 -19.69 -16.79
CA GLY A 274 4.55 -18.80 -17.83
C GLY A 274 4.32 -17.34 -17.39
N ILE A 275 4.53 -16.96 -16.11
CA ILE A 275 4.42 -15.58 -15.66
C ILE A 275 5.82 -14.95 -15.52
N ARG A 276 6.04 -13.82 -16.19
CA ARG A 276 7.22 -13.01 -15.95
C ARG A 276 7.07 -12.22 -14.65
N CYS A 277 7.47 -12.78 -13.54
CA CYS A 277 7.36 -12.19 -12.21
C CYS A 277 8.66 -12.30 -11.40
N HIS A 278 8.62 -11.72 -10.20
CA HIS A 278 9.64 -11.88 -9.16
C HIS A 278 8.94 -12.32 -7.88
N LEU A 279 9.54 -13.26 -7.15
CA LEU A 279 9.06 -13.71 -5.85
C LEU A 279 9.89 -13.04 -4.73
N ASN A 280 9.26 -12.21 -3.94
CA ASN A 280 9.87 -11.56 -2.79
C ASN A 280 9.64 -12.43 -1.55
N ILE A 281 10.71 -12.99 -0.99
CA ILE A 281 10.66 -13.77 0.25
C ILE A 281 10.81 -12.81 1.43
N ILE A 282 9.85 -12.80 2.32
CA ILE A 282 9.81 -11.98 3.54
C ILE A 282 9.97 -12.91 4.72
N CYS A 283 11.07 -12.77 5.49
CA CYS A 283 11.14 -13.44 6.79
C CYS A 283 10.00 -12.95 7.66
N TRP A 284 9.28 -13.86 8.28
CA TRP A 284 8.22 -13.48 9.19
C TRP A 284 8.79 -12.67 10.36
N ASN A 285 8.15 -11.54 10.67
CA ASN A 285 8.56 -10.66 11.75
C ASN A 285 7.83 -11.09 13.03
N ASN A 286 8.58 -11.49 14.05
CA ASN A 286 8.03 -11.95 15.32
C ASN A 286 7.14 -10.88 15.96
N HIS A 287 6.05 -11.33 16.55
CA HIS A 287 5.20 -10.52 17.40
C HIS A 287 4.58 -11.38 18.51
N ASN A 288 4.23 -10.77 19.62
CA ASN A 288 3.66 -11.44 20.78
C ASN A 288 2.34 -12.17 20.41
N GLY A 289 2.13 -13.35 21.00
CA GLY A 289 0.91 -14.14 20.82
C GLY A 289 0.80 -14.90 19.49
N SER A 290 1.91 -15.09 18.76
CA SER A 290 1.95 -15.94 17.57
C SER A 290 2.66 -17.25 17.84
N THR A 291 2.17 -18.33 17.22
CA THR A 291 2.80 -19.66 17.23
C THR A 291 3.78 -19.86 16.07
N PHE A 292 3.80 -18.96 15.09
CA PHE A 292 4.73 -19.03 13.96
C PHE A 292 6.15 -18.73 14.38
N LYS A 293 7.09 -19.24 13.59
CA LYS A 293 8.53 -19.01 13.76
C LYS A 293 9.11 -18.51 12.44
N SER A 294 10.04 -17.56 12.54
CA SER A 294 10.85 -17.15 11.41
C SER A 294 11.82 -18.27 11.04
N PRO A 295 12.02 -18.57 9.74
CA PRO A 295 13.05 -19.52 9.35
C PRO A 295 14.44 -19.01 9.71
N THR A 296 15.33 -19.93 10.01
CA THR A 296 16.76 -19.64 10.17
C THR A 296 17.38 -19.24 8.83
N GLU A 297 18.52 -18.56 8.87
CA GLU A 297 19.22 -18.18 7.64
C GLU A 297 19.58 -19.39 6.75
N PRO A 298 20.07 -20.53 7.28
CA PRO A 298 20.29 -21.75 6.48
C PRO A 298 19.01 -22.29 5.83
N GLU A 299 17.87 -22.35 6.56
CA GLU A 299 16.58 -22.79 6.00
C GLU A 299 16.13 -21.88 4.86
N LEU A 300 16.21 -20.55 5.07
CA LEU A 300 15.82 -19.58 4.07
C LEU A 300 16.69 -19.66 2.81
N ASN A 301 18.01 -19.78 2.96
CA ASN A 301 18.94 -19.94 1.88
C ASN A 301 18.76 -21.27 1.12
N ALA A 302 18.40 -22.36 1.82
CA ALA A 302 18.05 -23.63 1.20
C ALA A 302 16.78 -23.48 0.35
N PHE A 303 15.73 -22.88 0.87
CA PHE A 303 14.48 -22.64 0.16
C PHE A 303 14.68 -21.80 -1.10
N ILE A 304 15.48 -20.72 -1.03
CA ILE A 304 15.80 -19.88 -2.19
C ILE A 304 16.61 -20.65 -3.24
N ARG A 305 17.56 -21.50 -2.82
CA ARG A 305 18.28 -22.36 -3.78
C ARG A 305 17.33 -23.30 -4.51
N CYS A 306 16.38 -23.92 -3.81
CA CYS A 306 15.35 -24.75 -4.43
C CYS A 306 14.51 -23.96 -5.45
N LEU A 307 13.99 -22.78 -5.05
CA LEU A 307 13.21 -21.91 -5.93
C LEU A 307 13.99 -21.54 -7.21
N ASN A 308 15.24 -21.10 -7.05
CA ASN A 308 16.10 -20.76 -8.19
C ASN A 308 16.43 -21.99 -9.04
N GLY A 309 16.62 -23.16 -8.44
CA GLY A 309 16.82 -24.44 -9.14
C GLY A 309 15.64 -24.84 -10.00
N TYR A 310 14.43 -24.51 -9.59
CA TYR A 310 13.20 -24.68 -10.38
C TYR A 310 12.89 -23.49 -11.31
N GLY A 311 13.81 -22.52 -11.46
CA GLY A 311 13.67 -21.39 -12.38
C GLY A 311 12.84 -20.22 -11.86
N VAL A 312 12.46 -20.21 -10.58
CA VAL A 312 11.74 -19.06 -9.96
C VAL A 312 12.73 -18.00 -9.54
N LEU A 313 12.63 -16.80 -10.10
CA LEU A 313 13.45 -15.66 -9.70
C LEU A 313 13.00 -15.16 -8.33
N ALA A 314 13.73 -15.55 -7.28
CA ALA A 314 13.40 -15.21 -5.90
C ALA A 314 14.52 -14.43 -5.20
N SER A 315 14.15 -13.53 -4.29
CA SER A 315 15.10 -12.81 -3.42
C SER A 315 14.49 -12.51 -2.04
N ILE A 316 15.38 -12.42 -1.02
CA ILE A 316 14.99 -12.01 0.32
C ILE A 316 14.75 -10.49 0.34
N ARG A 317 13.60 -10.09 0.87
CA ARG A 317 13.32 -8.70 1.22
C ARG A 317 13.71 -8.45 2.67
N GLN A 318 14.67 -7.57 2.90
CA GLN A 318 15.08 -7.20 4.25
C GLN A 318 13.94 -6.52 4.99
N SER A 319 13.64 -6.99 6.19
CA SER A 319 12.74 -6.31 7.13
C SER A 319 13.43 -5.08 7.72
N ARG A 320 12.68 -4.00 7.85
CA ARG A 320 13.14 -2.72 8.38
C ARG A 320 12.26 -2.29 9.55
N GLY A 321 12.83 -1.55 10.52
CA GLY A 321 12.09 -0.97 11.63
C GLY A 321 11.44 -2.01 12.55
N GLN A 322 12.04 -3.19 12.72
CA GLN A 322 11.48 -4.25 13.59
C GLN A 322 11.40 -3.80 15.05
N ASP A 323 12.38 -3.06 15.53
CA ASP A 323 12.51 -2.53 16.88
C ASP A 323 11.40 -1.54 17.27
N ILE A 324 10.77 -0.91 16.28
CA ILE A 324 9.64 0.01 16.47
C ILE A 324 8.31 -0.56 15.96
N GLY A 325 8.22 -1.86 15.69
CA GLY A 325 7.00 -2.48 15.13
C GLY A 325 6.58 -1.93 13.77
N ALA A 326 7.54 -1.56 12.91
CA ALA A 326 7.28 -1.00 11.59
C ALA A 326 7.41 -2.01 10.45
N ALA A 327 7.89 -3.22 10.73
CA ALA A 327 8.08 -4.24 9.72
C ALA A 327 6.74 -4.82 9.21
N CYS A 328 6.78 -5.47 8.05
CA CYS A 328 5.59 -6.08 7.44
C CYS A 328 4.89 -7.02 8.42
N GLY A 329 3.57 -6.84 8.57
CA GLY A 329 2.73 -7.63 9.48
C GLY A 329 2.72 -7.17 10.94
N GLN A 330 3.48 -6.13 11.33
CA GLN A 330 3.59 -5.64 12.71
C GLN A 330 2.76 -4.38 13.03
N MET A 331 2.17 -3.72 12.04
CA MET A 331 1.43 -2.47 12.23
C MET A 331 0.09 -2.69 12.96
N VAL A 332 -0.18 -1.87 13.98
CA VAL A 332 -1.35 -2.01 14.88
C VAL A 332 -2.13 -0.71 15.10
N GLY A 333 -1.74 0.40 14.48
CA GLY A 333 -2.45 1.68 14.63
C GLY A 333 -2.34 2.27 16.04
N GLY A 334 -1.20 2.06 16.73
CA GLY A 334 -0.96 2.59 18.07
C GLY A 334 -1.71 1.87 19.20
N ASN A 335 -2.27 0.69 18.94
CA ASN A 335 -2.96 -0.12 19.97
C ASN A 335 -2.01 -1.03 20.77
N GLU A 336 -0.72 -0.73 20.82
CA GLU A 336 0.20 -1.46 21.68
C GLU A 336 0.10 -0.94 23.12
N LYS A 337 -0.46 -1.75 23.98
CA LYS A 337 -0.03 -1.98 25.37
C LYS A 337 -0.13 -3.46 25.69
#